data_c52b9cfe68eda763514ee08f7e3b4b01
#
_entry.id   c52b9cfe68eda763514ee08f7e3b4b01
#
_cell.length_a   1.000
_cell.length_b   1.000
_cell.length_c   1.000
_cell.angle_alpha   90.00
_cell.angle_beta   90.00
_cell.angle_gamma   90.00
#
_symmetry.space_group_name_H-M   'P 1'
#
loop_
_entity.id
_entity.type
_entity.pdbx_description
1 polymer ?
#
loop_
_entity_poly.entity_id
_entity_poly.type
_entity_poly.pdbx_seq_one_letter_code
_entity_poly.pdbx_strand_id
1 'polypeptide(L)'
;MAEILKHYANLHIHSIHSDGRYTPEELASIAKELGYGAIAMTDHDAVTGNAPLKAACEAVGLEWIYGAEICARLETTKRLMHLTAFHFDAEYPPLKEYLRQMGERYTGMIKYLFDKGVESGGIQGVSWDEVLEYNKGINWLCQNHVLRTMIAKGLLTLSDRTAFYEKNFTDDLKKEAPKAYGFRNAAEMIPMLHEAGALICVAHPHGYLDEVRYMVEKYGVDGIEVWHGELPAWERREALRLAMEYDLYVSGGDDHSGLLGGQYYRFEHPEETRYFFPPRSLGTPQYFFEEIRDRRKKADRKKVMQEMIENDDLWQFTGGIIDNA
;
A
#
# COMPACT_ATOMS: atom_id res chain seq x y z
N MET A 1 -20.74 -12.42 16.38
CA MET A 1 -20.47 -12.04 14.99
C MET A 1 -20.16 -10.57 14.79
N ALA A 2 -20.98 -9.62 15.21
CA ALA A 2 -20.68 -8.18 15.03
C ALA A 2 -19.31 -7.70 15.58
N GLU A 3 -18.79 -8.34 16.61
CA GLU A 3 -17.48 -8.02 17.20
C GLU A 3 -16.29 -8.61 16.42
N ILE A 4 -16.48 -9.77 15.78
CA ILE A 4 -15.47 -10.45 14.95
C ILE A 4 -15.20 -9.66 13.65
N LEU A 5 -16.17 -8.86 13.22
CA LEU A 5 -16.17 -8.15 11.93
C LEU A 5 -15.74 -6.70 12.03
N LYS A 6 -15.43 -6.25 13.23
CA LYS A 6 -14.89 -4.91 13.42
C LYS A 6 -13.50 -4.84 12.79
N HIS A 7 -13.33 -3.96 11.81
CA HIS A 7 -12.02 -3.69 11.25
C HIS A 7 -11.09 -3.21 12.38
N TYR A 8 -10.14 -4.04 12.71
CA TYR A 8 -9.24 -3.87 13.85
C TYR A 8 -7.89 -3.35 13.43
N ALA A 9 -7.34 -3.89 12.35
CA ALA A 9 -6.02 -3.54 11.87
C ALA A 9 -6.09 -2.92 10.48
N ASN A 10 -5.25 -1.92 10.22
CA ASN A 10 -4.99 -1.41 8.88
C ASN A 10 -3.64 -1.96 8.42
N LEU A 11 -3.67 -2.95 7.52
CA LEU A 11 -2.47 -3.68 7.08
C LEU A 11 -1.97 -3.27 5.70
N HIS A 12 -2.50 -2.17 5.14
CA HIS A 12 -2.06 -1.62 3.88
C HIS A 12 -2.13 -0.09 3.93
N ILE A 13 -0.99 0.54 4.19
CA ILE A 13 -0.87 2.00 4.33
C ILE A 13 0.49 2.45 3.80
N HIS A 14 0.52 3.59 3.12
CA HIS A 14 1.74 4.23 2.64
C HIS A 14 2.11 5.44 3.49
N SER A 15 3.41 5.63 3.67
CA SER A 15 3.98 6.78 4.36
C SER A 15 4.79 7.66 3.42
N ILE A 16 5.41 8.69 3.99
CA ILE A 16 6.39 9.52 3.26
C ILE A 16 7.65 8.76 2.83
N HIS A 17 7.81 7.51 3.24
CA HIS A 17 8.92 6.65 2.79
C HIS A 17 8.68 6.02 1.41
N SER A 18 7.46 6.16 0.88
CA SER A 18 7.12 5.94 -0.53
C SER A 18 6.27 7.10 -1.06
N ASP A 19 5.05 6.88 -1.44
CA ASP A 19 4.17 7.88 -2.05
C ASP A 19 3.02 8.33 -1.15
N GLY A 20 3.00 7.87 0.11
CA GLY A 20 2.10 8.36 1.12
C GLY A 20 2.41 9.80 1.57
N ARG A 21 1.55 10.33 2.41
CA ARG A 21 1.61 11.73 2.82
C ARG A 21 2.13 11.93 4.23
N TYR A 22 1.80 11.01 5.12
CA TYR A 22 2.08 11.14 6.54
C TYR A 22 3.40 10.50 6.93
N THR A 23 4.02 11.04 7.98
CA THR A 23 5.15 10.37 8.62
C THR A 23 4.66 9.12 9.37
N PRO A 24 5.54 8.16 9.68
CA PRO A 24 5.17 7.01 10.51
C PRO A 24 4.58 7.40 11.86
N GLU A 25 5.05 8.49 12.46
CA GLU A 25 4.57 9.03 13.74
C GLU A 25 3.14 9.58 13.63
N GLU A 26 2.86 10.33 12.56
CA GLU A 26 1.53 10.82 12.25
C GLU A 26 0.57 9.66 11.99
N LEU A 27 0.99 8.64 11.23
CA LEU A 27 0.18 7.46 10.94
C LEU A 27 -0.19 6.69 12.21
N ALA A 28 0.76 6.48 13.14
CA ALA A 28 0.49 5.82 14.40
C ALA A 28 -0.52 6.61 15.26
N SER A 29 -0.37 7.94 15.31
CA SER A 29 -1.28 8.82 16.07
C SER A 29 -2.69 8.80 15.47
N ILE A 30 -2.81 8.96 14.15
CA ILE A 30 -4.09 8.95 13.44
C ILE A 30 -4.78 7.58 13.59
N ALA A 31 -4.04 6.48 13.44
CA ALA A 31 -4.59 5.13 13.63
C ALA A 31 -5.17 4.95 15.03
N LYS A 32 -4.46 5.43 16.04
CA LYS A 32 -4.91 5.38 17.44
C LYS A 32 -6.16 6.21 17.66
N GLU A 33 -6.20 7.44 17.16
CA GLU A 33 -7.37 8.34 17.26
C GLU A 33 -8.61 7.75 16.57
N LEU A 34 -8.43 7.12 15.41
CA LEU A 34 -9.50 6.43 14.70
C LEU A 34 -9.93 5.12 15.35
N GLY A 35 -9.20 4.66 16.39
CA GLY A 35 -9.52 3.48 17.16
C GLY A 35 -9.12 2.16 16.49
N TYR A 36 -8.13 2.17 15.59
CA TYR A 36 -7.47 0.93 15.18
C TYR A 36 -6.69 0.32 16.34
N GLY A 37 -6.63 -0.99 16.40
CA GLY A 37 -5.83 -1.73 17.38
C GLY A 37 -4.42 -2.05 16.86
N ALA A 38 -4.24 -2.11 15.53
CA ALA A 38 -2.97 -2.43 14.89
C ALA A 38 -2.82 -1.77 13.52
N ILE A 39 -1.55 -1.58 13.09
CA ILE A 39 -1.22 -1.16 11.73
C ILE A 39 -0.01 -1.92 11.16
N ALA A 40 0.07 -2.01 9.83
CA ALA A 40 1.28 -2.33 9.10
C ALA A 40 1.50 -1.25 8.03
N MET A 41 2.67 -0.66 8.01
CA MET A 41 3.06 0.24 6.93
C MET A 41 3.68 -0.58 5.80
N THR A 42 3.14 -0.40 4.61
CA THR A 42 3.46 -1.19 3.43
C THR A 42 3.93 -0.29 2.29
N ASP A 43 4.93 0.53 2.57
CA ASP A 43 5.53 1.42 1.57
C ASP A 43 6.03 0.64 0.35
N HIS A 44 5.86 1.21 -0.84
CA HIS A 44 6.28 0.60 -2.11
C HIS A 44 7.79 0.33 -2.16
N ASP A 45 8.16 -0.94 -2.30
CA ASP A 45 9.55 -1.42 -2.41
C ASP A 45 10.51 -0.75 -1.41
N ALA A 46 10.00 -0.33 -0.23
CA ALA A 46 10.72 0.42 0.79
C ALA A 46 10.41 -0.09 2.20
N VAL A 47 11.42 -0.04 3.07
CA VAL A 47 11.32 -0.53 4.46
C VAL A 47 11.83 0.47 5.48
N THR A 48 12.33 1.62 5.04
CA THR A 48 12.98 2.62 5.90
C THR A 48 12.04 3.24 6.93
N GLY A 49 10.74 3.22 6.66
CA GLY A 49 9.71 3.73 7.58
C GLY A 49 9.32 2.78 8.72
N ASN A 50 9.69 1.48 8.64
CA ASN A 50 9.25 0.50 9.65
C ASN A 50 9.85 0.75 11.05
N ALA A 51 11.11 1.15 11.15
CA ALA A 51 11.73 1.42 12.44
C ALA A 51 11.12 2.64 13.17
N PRO A 52 10.92 3.80 12.52
CA PRO A 52 10.17 4.90 13.13
C PRO A 52 8.72 4.54 13.44
N LEU A 53 8.03 3.75 12.58
CA LEU A 53 6.66 3.28 12.87
C LEU A 53 6.62 2.46 14.17
N LYS A 54 7.54 1.52 14.32
CA LYS A 54 7.64 0.70 15.54
C LYS A 54 7.69 1.58 16.78
N ALA A 55 8.63 2.53 16.80
CA ALA A 55 8.82 3.42 17.94
C ALA A 55 7.55 4.26 18.23
N ALA A 56 6.90 4.76 17.18
CA ALA A 56 5.68 5.54 17.31
C ALA A 56 4.51 4.69 17.82
N CYS A 57 4.32 3.47 17.32
CA CYS A 57 3.28 2.55 17.79
C CYS A 57 3.47 2.17 19.25
N GLU A 58 4.70 1.87 19.67
CA GLU A 58 5.04 1.59 21.07
C GLU A 58 4.70 2.79 21.97
N ALA A 59 4.97 4.02 21.52
CA ALA A 59 4.69 5.24 22.29
C ALA A 59 3.19 5.49 22.52
N VAL A 60 2.32 5.14 21.57
CA VAL A 60 0.87 5.34 21.65
C VAL A 60 0.09 4.08 22.08
N GLY A 61 0.78 2.96 22.31
CA GLY A 61 0.17 1.68 22.68
C GLY A 61 -0.69 1.12 21.54
N LEU A 62 -0.15 1.04 20.33
CA LEU A 62 -0.73 0.46 19.14
C LEU A 62 0.07 -0.78 18.75
N GLU A 63 -0.60 -1.88 18.36
CA GLU A 63 0.11 -3.02 17.78
C GLU A 63 0.63 -2.66 16.38
N TRP A 64 1.72 -3.29 15.97
CA TRP A 64 2.28 -3.10 14.63
C TRP A 64 2.85 -4.38 14.07
N ILE A 65 2.87 -4.49 12.74
CA ILE A 65 3.51 -5.58 12.00
C ILE A 65 4.49 -4.96 11.01
N TYR A 66 5.67 -5.56 10.90
CA TYR A 66 6.65 -5.21 9.88
C TYR A 66 6.09 -5.55 8.50
N GLY A 67 6.08 -4.59 7.57
CA GLY A 67 5.50 -4.76 6.24
C GLY A 67 6.20 -3.96 5.15
N ALA A 68 5.90 -4.33 3.91
CA ALA A 68 6.19 -3.56 2.70
C ALA A 68 5.23 -4.01 1.59
N GLU A 69 4.95 -3.14 0.63
CA GLU A 69 4.29 -3.52 -0.61
C GLU A 69 5.33 -3.69 -1.71
N ILE A 70 5.49 -4.93 -2.19
CA ILE A 70 6.53 -5.31 -3.13
C ILE A 70 5.96 -5.47 -4.52
N CYS A 71 6.56 -4.79 -5.49
CA CYS A 71 6.16 -4.88 -6.89
C CYS A 71 6.76 -6.11 -7.57
N ALA A 72 5.93 -6.90 -8.24
CA ALA A 72 6.36 -8.05 -9.04
C ALA A 72 5.59 -8.11 -10.36
N ARG A 73 6.24 -8.56 -11.43
CA ARG A 73 5.60 -8.70 -12.73
C ARG A 73 5.13 -10.13 -12.96
N LEU A 74 3.84 -10.31 -13.25
CA LEU A 74 3.32 -11.61 -13.60
C LEU A 74 3.76 -11.98 -15.04
N GLU A 75 4.36 -13.14 -15.22
CA GLU A 75 4.98 -13.54 -16.49
C GLU A 75 3.96 -13.75 -17.61
N THR A 76 2.79 -14.25 -17.27
CA THR A 76 1.73 -14.62 -18.22
C THR A 76 1.06 -13.41 -18.84
N THR A 77 0.61 -12.46 -18.02
CA THR A 77 -0.15 -11.28 -18.45
C THR A 77 0.68 -10.01 -18.58
N LYS A 78 1.94 -10.04 -18.07
CA LYS A 78 2.82 -8.87 -17.94
C LYS A 78 2.29 -7.80 -16.99
N ARG A 79 1.22 -8.09 -16.25
CA ARG A 79 0.66 -7.20 -15.22
C ARG A 79 1.70 -6.96 -14.13
N LEU A 80 1.80 -5.73 -13.66
CA LEU A 80 2.47 -5.42 -12.42
C LEU A 80 1.52 -5.78 -11.28
N MET A 81 1.97 -6.70 -10.44
CA MET A 81 1.26 -7.15 -9.25
C MET A 81 1.89 -6.50 -8.04
N HIS A 82 1.07 -6.14 -7.08
CA HIS A 82 1.52 -5.67 -5.78
C HIS A 82 1.30 -6.77 -4.74
N LEU A 83 2.29 -6.96 -3.89
CA LEU A 83 2.32 -7.99 -2.86
C LEU A 83 2.58 -7.34 -1.51
N THR A 84 1.58 -7.32 -0.62
CA THR A 84 1.85 -6.94 0.77
C THR A 84 2.57 -8.08 1.45
N ALA A 85 3.80 -7.82 1.87
CA ALA A 85 4.67 -8.78 2.55
C ALA A 85 4.78 -8.40 4.03
N PHE A 86 4.63 -9.37 4.92
CA PHE A 86 4.67 -9.18 6.37
C PHE A 86 5.72 -10.08 7.02
N HIS A 87 6.30 -9.64 8.16
CA HIS A 87 7.20 -10.44 9.02
C HIS A 87 8.48 -10.95 8.35
N PHE A 88 9.00 -10.26 7.37
CA PHE A 88 10.22 -10.69 6.66
C PHE A 88 11.49 -10.06 7.23
N ASP A 89 12.62 -10.69 6.92
CA ASP A 89 13.95 -10.15 7.19
C ASP A 89 14.39 -9.25 6.02
N ALA A 90 14.35 -7.93 6.24
CA ALA A 90 14.79 -6.95 5.24
C ALA A 90 16.32 -6.96 5.01
N GLU A 91 17.08 -7.58 5.90
CA GLU A 91 18.53 -7.74 5.76
C GLU A 91 18.90 -8.99 4.95
N TYR A 92 17.92 -9.84 4.57
CA TYR A 92 18.15 -10.95 3.64
C TYR A 92 18.78 -10.42 2.34
N PRO A 93 20.01 -10.84 1.99
CA PRO A 93 20.80 -10.13 0.99
C PRO A 93 20.14 -9.99 -0.40
N PRO A 94 19.47 -11.01 -0.97
CA PRO A 94 18.79 -10.86 -2.25
C PRO A 94 17.65 -9.82 -2.23
N LEU A 95 16.86 -9.78 -1.15
CA LEU A 95 15.77 -8.83 -0.99
C LEU A 95 16.29 -7.41 -0.74
N LYS A 96 17.30 -7.27 0.12
CA LYS A 96 17.95 -5.99 0.39
C LYS A 96 18.50 -5.35 -0.88
N GLU A 97 19.15 -6.14 -1.74
CA GLU A 97 19.66 -5.67 -3.03
C GLU A 97 18.52 -5.28 -3.97
N TYR A 98 17.42 -6.02 -4.01
CA TYR A 98 16.25 -5.66 -4.80
C TYR A 98 15.65 -4.32 -4.34
N LEU A 99 15.42 -4.14 -3.04
CA LEU A 99 14.88 -2.89 -2.47
C LEU A 99 15.80 -1.70 -2.78
N ARG A 100 17.13 -1.88 -2.68
CA ARG A 100 18.10 -0.86 -3.08
C ARG A 100 17.96 -0.47 -4.54
N GLN A 101 17.85 -1.45 -5.44
CA GLN A 101 17.67 -1.23 -6.88
C GLN A 101 16.35 -0.51 -7.19
N MET A 102 15.26 -0.83 -6.51
CA MET A 102 13.98 -0.17 -6.71
C MET A 102 14.02 1.28 -6.22
N GLY A 103 14.63 1.54 -5.07
CA GLY A 103 14.85 2.90 -4.58
C GLY A 103 15.66 3.74 -5.59
N GLU A 104 16.78 3.21 -6.11
CA GLU A 104 17.59 3.89 -7.14
C GLU A 104 16.81 4.12 -8.44
N ARG A 105 16.01 3.14 -8.86
CA ARG A 105 15.18 3.25 -10.06
C ARG A 105 14.17 4.39 -9.95
N TYR A 106 13.37 4.41 -8.86
CA TYR A 106 12.35 5.44 -8.68
C TYR A 106 12.99 6.81 -8.48
N THR A 107 13.98 6.93 -7.61
CA THR A 107 14.71 8.19 -7.38
C THR A 107 15.36 8.70 -8.67
N GLY A 108 15.97 7.81 -9.46
CA GLY A 108 16.58 8.18 -10.76
C GLY A 108 15.54 8.63 -11.78
N MET A 109 14.39 7.99 -11.86
CA MET A 109 13.27 8.42 -12.70
C MET A 109 12.78 9.82 -12.29
N ILE A 110 12.58 10.06 -11.00
CA ILE A 110 12.11 11.36 -10.50
C ILE A 110 13.17 12.45 -10.72
N LYS A 111 14.46 12.13 -10.57
CA LYS A 111 15.54 13.06 -10.90
C LYS A 111 15.47 13.48 -12.37
N TYR A 112 15.28 12.53 -13.29
CA TYR A 112 15.14 12.83 -14.71
C TYR A 112 13.95 13.78 -14.97
N LEU A 113 12.78 13.48 -14.38
CA LEU A 113 11.57 14.30 -14.52
C LEU A 113 11.76 15.69 -13.89
N PHE A 114 12.42 15.75 -12.75
CA PHE A 114 12.79 17.01 -12.09
C PHE A 114 13.65 17.89 -13.01
N ASP A 115 14.68 17.32 -13.63
CA ASP A 115 15.55 18.06 -14.55
C ASP A 115 14.77 18.57 -15.77
N LYS A 116 13.87 17.74 -16.33
CA LYS A 116 12.97 18.17 -17.41
C LYS A 116 12.03 19.29 -16.96
N GLY A 117 11.52 19.22 -15.75
CA GLY A 117 10.70 20.27 -15.14
C GLY A 117 11.47 21.60 -14.97
N VAL A 118 12.74 21.53 -14.59
CA VAL A 118 13.61 22.71 -14.50
C VAL A 118 13.91 23.28 -15.89
N GLU A 119 14.27 22.44 -16.87
CA GLU A 119 14.52 22.84 -18.26
C GLU A 119 13.30 23.55 -18.89
N SER A 120 12.10 23.07 -18.64
CA SER A 120 10.84 23.64 -19.17
C SER A 120 10.33 24.86 -18.38
N GLY A 121 10.95 25.18 -17.24
CA GLY A 121 10.46 26.21 -16.33
C GLY A 121 9.21 25.79 -15.53
N GLY A 122 8.92 24.51 -15.47
CA GLY A 122 7.85 23.94 -14.65
C GLY A 122 8.22 23.80 -13.17
N ILE A 123 9.51 23.63 -12.89
CA ILE A 123 10.10 23.57 -11.55
C ILE A 123 11.09 24.69 -11.39
N GLN A 124 10.89 25.57 -10.41
CA GLN A 124 11.73 26.74 -10.16
C GLN A 124 11.94 26.94 -8.65
N GLY A 125 13.03 27.59 -8.28
CA GLY A 125 13.29 27.99 -6.89
C GLY A 125 13.71 26.85 -5.94
N VAL A 126 13.94 25.64 -6.46
CA VAL A 126 14.42 24.48 -5.72
C VAL A 126 15.48 23.74 -6.54
N SER A 127 16.52 23.23 -5.87
CA SER A 127 17.53 22.35 -6.45
C SER A 127 17.27 20.89 -6.08
N TRP A 128 17.86 19.96 -6.83
CA TRP A 128 17.77 18.54 -6.50
C TRP A 128 18.43 18.20 -5.15
N ASP A 129 19.53 18.87 -4.81
CA ASP A 129 20.21 18.68 -3.52
C ASP A 129 19.31 19.10 -2.34
N GLU A 130 18.49 20.15 -2.51
CA GLU A 130 17.49 20.54 -1.50
C GLU A 130 16.38 19.49 -1.39
N VAL A 131 15.98 18.86 -2.49
CA VAL A 131 15.01 17.74 -2.45
C VAL A 131 15.61 16.57 -1.66
N LEU A 132 16.87 16.20 -1.93
CA LEU A 132 17.55 15.12 -1.21
C LEU A 132 17.72 15.43 0.29
N GLU A 133 18.13 16.63 0.64
CA GLU A 133 18.35 17.02 2.05
C GLU A 133 17.02 17.07 2.82
N TYR A 134 15.95 17.61 2.21
CA TYR A 134 14.62 17.65 2.86
C TYR A 134 14.05 16.25 3.11
N ASN A 135 14.34 15.30 2.22
CA ASN A 135 13.85 13.91 2.30
C ASN A 135 14.95 12.95 2.78
N LYS A 136 15.90 13.41 3.57
CA LYS A 136 17.03 12.61 4.05
C LYS A 136 16.54 11.38 4.82
N GLY A 137 17.12 10.21 4.51
CA GLY A 137 16.75 8.93 5.10
C GLY A 137 15.69 8.16 4.31
N ILE A 138 15.11 8.79 3.28
CA ILE A 138 14.19 8.13 2.34
C ILE A 138 14.99 7.70 1.11
N ASN A 139 14.93 6.43 0.77
CA ASN A 139 15.68 5.84 -0.35
C ASN A 139 14.85 5.57 -1.61
N TRP A 140 13.55 5.82 -1.54
CA TRP A 140 12.59 5.66 -2.63
C TRP A 140 11.84 6.99 -2.83
N LEU A 141 12.32 7.84 -3.74
CA LEU A 141 11.70 9.15 -3.96
C LEU A 141 10.72 9.11 -5.13
N CYS A 142 9.55 9.72 -4.94
CA CYS A 142 8.53 9.96 -5.96
C CYS A 142 8.22 11.46 -6.11
N GLN A 143 7.28 11.81 -6.99
CA GLN A 143 6.87 13.19 -7.23
C GLN A 143 6.38 13.91 -5.97
N ASN A 144 5.80 13.17 -5.01
CA ASN A 144 5.36 13.75 -3.73
C ASN A 144 6.52 14.40 -2.96
N HIS A 145 7.72 13.81 -3.02
CA HIS A 145 8.90 14.33 -2.31
C HIS A 145 9.36 15.67 -2.88
N VAL A 146 9.29 15.85 -4.22
CA VAL A 146 9.58 17.15 -4.86
C VAL A 146 8.54 18.18 -4.44
N LEU A 147 7.25 17.83 -4.52
CA LEU A 147 6.15 18.72 -4.12
C LEU A 147 6.28 19.15 -2.66
N ARG A 148 6.51 18.23 -1.73
CA ARG A 148 6.69 18.53 -0.30
C ARG A 148 7.84 19.48 -0.03
N THR A 149 8.96 19.29 -0.70
CA THR A 149 10.11 20.20 -0.60
C THR A 149 9.73 21.60 -1.07
N MET A 150 9.01 21.72 -2.19
CA MET A 150 8.56 23.01 -2.71
C MET A 150 7.54 23.69 -1.80
N ILE A 151 6.63 22.92 -1.20
CA ILE A 151 5.66 23.43 -0.19
C ILE A 151 6.42 23.94 1.04
N ALA A 152 7.38 23.19 1.55
CA ALA A 152 8.19 23.57 2.71
C ALA A 152 8.98 24.87 2.46
N LYS A 153 9.36 25.13 1.21
CA LYS A 153 10.00 26.40 0.78
C LYS A 153 9.03 27.52 0.51
N GLY A 154 7.72 27.32 0.61
CA GLY A 154 6.69 28.30 0.29
C GLY A 154 6.55 28.63 -1.20
N LEU A 155 7.03 27.73 -2.08
CA LEU A 155 6.97 27.90 -3.53
C LEU A 155 5.65 27.40 -4.14
N LEU A 156 5.03 26.43 -3.49
CA LEU A 156 3.74 25.83 -3.84
C LEU A 156 2.88 25.65 -2.59
N THR A 157 1.62 25.38 -2.81
CA THR A 157 0.67 24.94 -1.80
C THR A 157 0.14 23.55 -2.19
N LEU A 158 -0.62 22.91 -1.30
CA LEU A 158 -1.21 21.61 -1.60
C LEU A 158 -2.23 21.69 -2.75
N SER A 159 -2.93 22.83 -2.89
CA SER A 159 -3.87 23.06 -3.99
C SER A 159 -3.22 23.12 -5.38
N ASP A 160 -1.91 23.29 -5.44
CA ASP A 160 -1.16 23.30 -6.71
C ASP A 160 -0.78 21.90 -7.19
N ARG A 161 -1.01 20.84 -6.38
CA ARG A 161 -0.55 19.47 -6.61
C ARG A 161 -0.92 18.94 -7.99
N THR A 162 -2.20 18.98 -8.34
CA THR A 162 -2.70 18.40 -9.60
C THR A 162 -2.04 19.07 -10.80
N ALA A 163 -2.07 20.40 -10.87
CA ALA A 163 -1.44 21.17 -11.95
C ALA A 163 0.08 20.94 -12.01
N PHE A 164 0.73 20.83 -10.85
CA PHE A 164 2.17 20.56 -10.76
C PHE A 164 2.53 19.18 -11.33
N TYR A 165 1.71 18.14 -11.03
CA TYR A 165 1.96 16.79 -11.55
C TYR A 165 1.65 16.67 -13.03
N GLU A 166 0.53 17.20 -13.49
CA GLU A 166 0.15 17.23 -14.90
C GLU A 166 1.19 17.94 -15.77
N LYS A 167 1.89 18.90 -15.22
CA LYS A 167 2.92 19.64 -15.94
C LYS A 167 4.27 18.93 -15.98
N ASN A 168 4.68 18.25 -14.88
CA ASN A 168 6.07 17.84 -14.70
C ASN A 168 6.27 16.32 -14.58
N PHE A 169 5.20 15.54 -14.28
CA PHE A 169 5.33 14.12 -13.93
C PHE A 169 4.33 13.23 -14.69
N THR A 170 4.07 13.54 -15.95
CA THR A 170 3.13 12.78 -16.79
C THR A 170 3.66 11.39 -17.12
N ASP A 171 2.75 10.46 -17.42
CA ASP A 171 3.14 9.08 -17.77
C ASP A 171 3.94 9.02 -19.08
N ASP A 172 3.75 9.95 -20.00
CA ASP A 172 4.54 10.01 -21.22
C ASP A 172 6.00 10.40 -20.91
N LEU A 173 6.21 11.41 -20.06
CA LEU A 173 7.56 11.75 -19.58
C LEU A 173 8.21 10.59 -18.79
N LYS A 174 7.44 9.88 -17.97
CA LYS A 174 7.94 8.69 -17.24
C LYS A 174 8.38 7.56 -18.18
N LYS A 175 7.73 7.40 -19.34
CA LYS A 175 8.15 6.41 -20.36
C LYS A 175 9.50 6.74 -20.98
N GLU A 176 9.85 8.03 -21.08
CA GLU A 176 11.12 8.51 -21.62
C GLU A 176 12.28 8.39 -20.62
N ALA A 177 11.98 8.31 -19.32
CA ALA A 177 13.00 8.24 -18.28
C ALA A 177 13.87 6.98 -18.41
N PRO A 178 15.19 7.07 -18.18
CA PRO A 178 16.08 5.92 -18.15
C PRO A 178 15.61 4.88 -17.12
N LYS A 179 15.56 3.62 -17.52
CA LYS A 179 15.16 2.48 -16.66
C LYS A 179 16.40 1.67 -16.31
N ALA A 180 17.08 2.04 -15.23
CA ALA A 180 18.26 1.31 -14.77
C ALA A 180 17.92 -0.14 -14.35
N TYR A 181 16.75 -0.34 -13.71
CA TYR A 181 16.32 -1.64 -13.23
C TYR A 181 14.87 -1.93 -13.65
N GLY A 182 14.57 -3.19 -13.94
CA GLY A 182 13.22 -3.69 -14.18
C GLY A 182 12.60 -4.28 -12.92
N PHE A 183 11.28 -4.38 -12.85
CA PHE A 183 10.62 -5.23 -11.86
C PHE A 183 10.93 -6.69 -12.15
N ARG A 184 11.28 -7.44 -11.10
CA ARG A 184 11.44 -8.89 -11.21
C ARG A 184 10.10 -9.57 -11.43
N ASN A 185 10.16 -10.77 -11.96
CA ASN A 185 8.97 -11.57 -12.17
C ASN A 185 8.47 -12.18 -10.84
N ALA A 186 7.16 -12.46 -10.77
CA ALA A 186 6.55 -13.11 -9.60
C ALA A 186 7.22 -14.46 -9.27
N ALA A 187 7.63 -15.21 -10.31
CA ALA A 187 8.39 -16.46 -10.15
C ALA A 187 9.73 -16.31 -9.42
N GLU A 188 10.32 -15.12 -9.43
CA GLU A 188 11.57 -14.82 -8.71
C GLU A 188 11.29 -14.15 -7.35
N MET A 189 10.29 -13.24 -7.34
CA MET A 189 10.00 -12.43 -6.15
C MET A 189 9.36 -13.23 -5.02
N ILE A 190 8.38 -14.08 -5.34
CA ILE A 190 7.65 -14.83 -4.31
C ILE A 190 8.59 -15.81 -3.57
N PRO A 191 9.40 -16.65 -4.25
CA PRO A 191 10.39 -17.46 -3.55
C PRO A 191 11.38 -16.64 -2.72
N MET A 192 11.89 -15.53 -3.23
CA MET A 192 12.82 -14.66 -2.52
C MET A 192 12.21 -14.07 -1.25
N LEU A 193 10.95 -13.66 -1.30
CA LEU A 193 10.22 -13.15 -0.13
C LEU A 193 9.98 -14.27 0.89
N HIS A 194 9.64 -15.49 0.46
CA HIS A 194 9.52 -16.66 1.34
C HIS A 194 10.85 -17.00 2.01
N GLU A 195 11.97 -16.96 1.26
CA GLU A 195 13.32 -17.17 1.81
C GLU A 195 13.68 -16.09 2.84
N ALA A 196 13.23 -14.85 2.65
CA ALA A 196 13.31 -13.80 3.65
C ALA A 196 12.34 -13.98 4.83
N GLY A 197 11.50 -15.01 4.81
CA GLY A 197 10.55 -15.33 5.87
C GLY A 197 9.22 -14.58 5.77
N ALA A 198 8.88 -13.98 4.64
CA ALA A 198 7.63 -13.25 4.47
C ALA A 198 6.38 -14.12 4.53
N LEU A 199 5.29 -13.54 5.04
CA LEU A 199 3.92 -13.93 4.72
C LEU A 199 3.45 -12.97 3.62
N ILE A 200 3.01 -13.49 2.47
CA ILE A 200 2.75 -12.72 1.26
C ILE A 200 1.26 -12.74 0.95
N CYS A 201 0.61 -11.56 0.88
CA CYS A 201 -0.75 -11.41 0.38
C CYS A 201 -0.75 -10.65 -0.95
N VAL A 202 -1.59 -11.07 -1.90
CA VAL A 202 -1.83 -10.27 -3.11
C VAL A 202 -2.65 -9.05 -2.73
N ALA A 203 -2.13 -7.86 -3.02
CA ALA A 203 -2.76 -6.58 -2.73
C ALA A 203 -3.83 -6.22 -3.76
N HIS A 204 -4.91 -5.53 -3.31
CA HIS A 204 -6.01 -4.96 -4.13
C HIS A 204 -6.32 -5.71 -5.44
N PRO A 205 -6.73 -6.99 -5.41
CA PRO A 205 -6.88 -7.83 -6.60
C PRO A 205 -8.11 -7.49 -7.47
N HIS A 206 -8.38 -6.19 -7.69
CA HIS A 206 -9.50 -5.72 -8.47
C HIS A 206 -9.38 -6.11 -9.95
N GLY A 207 -10.36 -6.87 -10.44
CA GLY A 207 -10.44 -7.28 -11.86
C GLY A 207 -9.44 -8.37 -12.27
N TYR A 208 -8.76 -9.06 -11.31
CA TYR A 208 -7.77 -10.10 -11.65
C TYR A 208 -7.67 -11.25 -10.63
N LEU A 209 -8.80 -11.69 -10.09
CA LEU A 209 -8.85 -12.84 -9.16
C LEU A 209 -8.35 -14.15 -9.78
N ASP A 210 -8.45 -14.30 -11.12
CA ASP A 210 -7.91 -15.48 -11.82
C ASP A 210 -6.37 -15.49 -11.79
N GLU A 211 -5.73 -14.33 -11.87
CA GLU A 211 -4.28 -14.21 -11.70
C GLU A 211 -3.86 -14.53 -10.25
N VAL A 212 -4.68 -14.16 -9.26
CA VAL A 212 -4.44 -14.56 -7.85
C VAL A 212 -4.47 -16.08 -7.73
N ARG A 213 -5.50 -16.75 -8.27
CA ARG A 213 -5.58 -18.22 -8.31
C ARG A 213 -4.34 -18.84 -8.93
N TYR A 214 -3.90 -18.32 -10.07
CA TYR A 214 -2.67 -18.78 -10.73
C TYR A 214 -1.44 -18.62 -9.82
N MET A 215 -1.28 -17.47 -9.13
CA MET A 215 -0.14 -17.23 -8.26
C MET A 215 -0.15 -18.14 -7.02
N VAL A 216 -1.33 -18.43 -6.47
CA VAL A 216 -1.49 -19.39 -5.36
C VAL A 216 -1.06 -20.78 -5.80
N GLU A 217 -1.58 -21.28 -6.91
CA GLU A 217 -1.31 -22.62 -7.42
C GLU A 217 0.15 -22.80 -7.89
N LYS A 218 0.70 -21.76 -8.49
CA LYS A 218 2.02 -21.81 -9.14
C LYS A 218 3.17 -21.45 -8.23
N TYR A 219 2.97 -20.45 -7.37
CA TYR A 219 4.06 -19.86 -6.57
C TYR A 219 3.83 -19.98 -5.06
N GLY A 220 2.63 -20.42 -4.64
CA GLY A 220 2.32 -20.62 -3.23
C GLY A 220 2.14 -19.33 -2.44
N VAL A 221 1.53 -18.28 -3.02
CA VAL A 221 1.17 -17.06 -2.29
C VAL A 221 0.34 -17.42 -1.07
N ASP A 222 0.61 -16.81 0.08
CA ASP A 222 0.04 -17.18 1.38
C ASP A 222 -1.34 -16.60 1.64
N GLY A 223 -1.65 -15.45 1.04
CA GLY A 223 -2.83 -14.67 1.39
C GLY A 223 -3.35 -13.78 0.27
N ILE A 224 -4.46 -13.12 0.56
CA ILE A 224 -5.15 -12.21 -0.35
C ILE A 224 -5.74 -11.03 0.44
N GLU A 225 -5.67 -9.84 -0.15
CA GLU A 225 -6.38 -8.68 0.39
C GLU A 225 -7.85 -8.72 -0.04
N VAL A 226 -8.74 -8.63 0.97
CA VAL A 226 -10.21 -8.68 0.78
C VAL A 226 -10.83 -7.31 1.01
N TRP A 227 -10.44 -6.63 2.08
CA TRP A 227 -11.03 -5.32 2.42
C TRP A 227 -10.16 -4.18 1.90
N HIS A 228 -10.37 -3.84 0.63
CA HIS A 228 -9.70 -2.74 -0.04
C HIS A 228 -10.69 -1.82 -0.75
N GLY A 229 -10.35 -0.53 -0.87
CA GLY A 229 -11.24 0.48 -1.45
C GLY A 229 -11.61 0.24 -2.91
N GLU A 230 -10.71 -0.30 -3.69
CA GLU A 230 -10.92 -0.58 -5.12
C GLU A 230 -11.82 -1.79 -5.37
N LEU A 231 -11.94 -2.72 -4.40
CA LEU A 231 -12.76 -3.92 -4.58
C LEU A 231 -14.24 -3.63 -4.30
N PRO A 232 -15.13 -3.78 -5.28
CA PRO A 232 -16.57 -3.76 -5.01
C PRO A 232 -17.00 -4.94 -4.14
N ALA A 233 -18.14 -4.83 -3.49
CA ALA A 233 -18.63 -5.83 -2.53
C ALA A 233 -18.63 -7.28 -3.07
N TRP A 234 -18.99 -7.46 -4.34
CA TRP A 234 -19.01 -8.78 -4.95
C TRP A 234 -17.60 -9.38 -5.13
N GLU A 235 -16.59 -8.56 -5.49
CA GLU A 235 -15.19 -9.03 -5.58
C GLU A 235 -14.60 -9.35 -4.22
N ARG A 236 -14.89 -8.56 -3.19
CA ARG A 236 -14.49 -8.89 -1.81
C ARG A 236 -15.03 -10.23 -1.37
N ARG A 237 -16.30 -10.51 -1.71
CA ARG A 237 -16.94 -11.79 -1.42
C ARG A 237 -16.26 -12.94 -2.18
N GLU A 238 -15.94 -12.75 -3.46
CA GLU A 238 -15.19 -13.74 -4.26
C GLU A 238 -13.76 -13.93 -3.75
N ALA A 239 -13.06 -12.85 -3.37
CA ALA A 239 -11.74 -12.94 -2.76
C ALA A 239 -11.77 -13.74 -1.44
N LEU A 240 -12.83 -13.56 -0.63
CA LEU A 240 -13.01 -14.35 0.59
C LEU A 240 -13.34 -15.83 0.29
N ARG A 241 -14.10 -16.13 -0.78
CA ARG A 241 -14.32 -17.51 -1.25
C ARG A 241 -13.03 -18.16 -1.69
N LEU A 242 -12.20 -17.43 -2.44
CA LEU A 242 -10.88 -17.89 -2.87
C LEU A 242 -9.99 -18.17 -1.65
N ALA A 243 -10.01 -17.27 -0.65
CA ALA A 243 -9.28 -17.48 0.59
C ALA A 243 -9.75 -18.74 1.34
N MET A 244 -11.07 -19.02 1.35
CA MET A 244 -11.62 -20.23 1.98
C MET A 244 -11.25 -21.51 1.19
N GLU A 245 -11.28 -21.45 -0.16
CA GLU A 245 -10.95 -22.58 -1.05
C GLU A 245 -9.49 -23.01 -0.87
N TYR A 246 -8.56 -22.05 -0.94
CA TYR A 246 -7.11 -22.32 -0.89
C TYR A 246 -6.50 -22.17 0.51
N ASP A 247 -7.33 -21.95 1.52
CA ASP A 247 -6.90 -21.73 2.89
C ASP A 247 -5.88 -20.56 3.03
N LEU A 248 -6.13 -19.43 2.36
CA LEU A 248 -5.25 -18.26 2.36
C LEU A 248 -5.43 -17.41 3.62
N TYR A 249 -4.39 -16.71 4.04
CA TYR A 249 -4.53 -15.59 4.96
C TYR A 249 -5.36 -14.47 4.32
N VAL A 250 -6.00 -13.67 5.16
CA VAL A 250 -6.89 -12.60 4.70
C VAL A 250 -6.46 -11.28 5.31
N SER A 251 -6.18 -10.30 4.46
CA SER A 251 -5.79 -8.95 4.86
C SER A 251 -6.76 -7.88 4.36
N GLY A 252 -6.50 -6.64 4.73
CA GLY A 252 -7.22 -5.46 4.27
C GLY A 252 -6.62 -4.19 4.84
N GLY A 253 -6.77 -3.10 4.10
CA GLY A 253 -6.26 -1.79 4.46
C GLY A 253 -6.81 -0.66 3.58
N ASP A 254 -6.33 0.55 3.83
CA ASP A 254 -6.78 1.77 3.16
C ASP A 254 -5.91 2.16 1.96
N ASP A 255 -4.73 1.55 1.82
CA ASP A 255 -3.76 1.89 0.79
C ASP A 255 -3.42 3.40 0.78
N HIS A 256 -3.37 4.03 -0.40
CA HIS A 256 -3.10 5.46 -0.57
C HIS A 256 -4.16 6.39 0.00
N SER A 257 -5.40 5.92 0.18
CA SER A 257 -6.46 6.71 0.82
C SER A 257 -6.14 7.05 2.27
N GLY A 258 -5.14 6.35 2.86
CA GLY A 258 -4.64 6.56 4.20
C GLY A 258 -5.69 6.29 5.28
N LEU A 259 -5.29 6.47 6.53
CA LEU A 259 -6.15 6.25 7.69
C LEU A 259 -7.37 7.16 7.77
N LEU A 260 -7.37 8.24 7.00
CA LEU A 260 -8.48 9.19 6.93
C LEU A 260 -9.56 8.74 5.94
N GLY A 261 -9.32 7.65 5.22
CA GLY A 261 -10.24 7.17 4.20
C GLY A 261 -10.63 8.29 3.23
N GLY A 262 -11.89 8.32 2.82
CA GLY A 262 -12.37 9.35 1.91
C GLY A 262 -12.28 10.80 2.41
N GLN A 263 -12.01 11.05 3.70
CA GLN A 263 -11.83 12.44 4.17
C GLN A 263 -10.56 13.07 3.59
N TYR A 264 -9.48 12.28 3.47
CA TYR A 264 -8.25 12.74 2.85
C TYR A 264 -8.41 12.99 1.36
N TYR A 265 -9.02 12.04 0.66
CA TYR A 265 -9.33 12.18 -0.77
C TYR A 265 -10.27 13.36 -1.03
N ARG A 266 -11.28 13.58 -0.17
CA ARG A 266 -12.18 14.73 -0.24
C ARG A 266 -11.46 16.06 -0.01
N PHE A 267 -10.42 16.09 0.82
CA PHE A 267 -9.68 17.32 1.05
C PHE A 267 -8.85 17.73 -0.18
N GLU A 268 -8.34 16.75 -0.93
CA GLU A 268 -7.57 16.98 -2.16
C GLU A 268 -8.43 17.05 -3.41
N HIS A 269 -9.57 16.36 -3.39
CA HIS A 269 -10.53 16.22 -4.50
C HIS A 269 -11.95 16.42 -4.00
N PRO A 270 -12.30 17.64 -3.53
CA PRO A 270 -13.62 17.92 -2.94
C PRO A 270 -14.79 17.63 -3.91
N GLU A 271 -14.55 17.65 -5.21
CA GLU A 271 -15.49 17.32 -6.27
C GLU A 271 -15.68 15.81 -6.49
N GLU A 272 -14.76 14.95 -5.98
CA GLU A 272 -14.84 13.51 -6.14
C GLU A 272 -15.38 12.84 -4.86
N THR A 273 -16.62 12.41 -4.90
CA THR A 273 -17.28 11.75 -3.76
C THR A 273 -17.23 10.22 -3.82
N ARG A 274 -16.79 9.65 -4.95
CA ARG A 274 -16.84 8.20 -5.22
C ARG A 274 -15.92 7.34 -4.33
N TYR A 275 -14.93 7.94 -3.66
CA TYR A 275 -13.98 7.25 -2.78
C TYR A 275 -14.18 7.59 -1.29
N PHE A 276 -15.40 7.91 -0.89
CA PHE A 276 -15.67 8.19 0.51
C PHE A 276 -15.77 6.87 1.31
N PHE A 277 -14.79 6.62 2.16
CA PHE A 277 -14.83 5.54 3.14
C PHE A 277 -14.96 6.16 4.54
N PRO A 278 -15.96 5.73 5.34
CA PRO A 278 -15.98 6.10 6.74
C PRO A 278 -14.74 5.59 7.46
N PRO A 279 -14.24 6.29 8.48
CA PRO A 279 -13.14 5.79 9.29
C PRO A 279 -13.40 4.35 9.75
N ARG A 280 -12.39 3.47 9.64
CA ARG A 280 -12.46 2.05 9.95
C ARG A 280 -13.47 1.25 9.11
N SER A 281 -13.83 1.72 7.94
CA SER A 281 -14.64 0.93 6.98
C SER A 281 -13.81 -0.08 6.19
N LEU A 282 -12.51 0.15 6.13
CA LEU A 282 -11.50 -0.72 5.52
C LEU A 282 -10.52 -1.21 6.58
N GLY A 283 -9.94 -2.35 6.33
CA GLY A 283 -8.96 -2.96 7.23
C GLY A 283 -9.24 -4.43 7.51
N THR A 284 -8.36 -5.05 8.22
CA THR A 284 -8.42 -6.47 8.58
C THR A 284 -9.22 -6.65 9.87
N PRO A 285 -10.28 -7.47 9.90
CA PRO A 285 -10.94 -7.83 11.15
C PRO A 285 -9.97 -8.47 12.15
N GLN A 286 -10.19 -8.25 13.45
CA GLN A 286 -9.30 -8.75 14.51
C GLN A 286 -9.03 -10.24 14.38
N TYR A 287 -10.04 -11.02 14.02
CA TYR A 287 -9.94 -12.46 13.84
C TYR A 287 -8.80 -12.85 12.87
N PHE A 288 -8.75 -12.21 11.70
CA PHE A 288 -7.75 -12.49 10.66
C PHE A 288 -6.42 -11.77 10.91
N PHE A 289 -6.45 -10.60 11.55
CA PHE A 289 -5.23 -9.94 12.01
C PHE A 289 -4.40 -10.83 12.94
N GLU A 290 -5.06 -11.47 13.91
CA GLU A 290 -4.40 -12.39 14.83
C GLU A 290 -3.77 -13.59 14.10
N GLU A 291 -4.40 -14.10 13.03
CA GLU A 291 -3.81 -15.15 12.20
C GLU A 291 -2.51 -14.69 11.52
N ILE A 292 -2.50 -13.48 10.95
CA ILE A 292 -1.32 -12.90 10.31
C ILE A 292 -0.24 -12.61 11.36
N ARG A 293 -0.59 -11.95 12.48
CA ARG A 293 0.31 -11.62 13.57
C ARG A 293 1.03 -12.87 14.13
N ASP A 294 0.26 -13.90 14.40
CA ASP A 294 0.75 -15.13 15.03
C ASP A 294 1.26 -16.15 14.01
N ARG A 295 1.11 -15.86 12.71
CA ARG A 295 1.41 -16.75 11.58
C ARG A 295 0.75 -18.13 11.75
N ARG A 296 -0.46 -18.13 12.27
CA ARG A 296 -1.19 -19.34 12.64
C ARG A 296 -2.68 -19.21 12.33
N LYS A 297 -3.15 -20.02 11.40
CA LYS A 297 -4.57 -20.09 11.02
C LYS A 297 -5.41 -20.76 12.13
N LYS A 298 -6.58 -20.18 12.42
CA LYS A 298 -7.52 -20.70 13.41
C LYS A 298 -8.32 -21.88 12.85
N ALA A 299 -8.65 -22.86 13.71
CA ALA A 299 -9.29 -24.11 13.28
C ALA A 299 -10.70 -23.91 12.72
N ASP A 300 -11.43 -22.89 13.17
CA ASP A 300 -12.80 -22.59 12.77
C ASP A 300 -12.91 -21.55 11.64
N ARG A 301 -11.78 -21.11 11.07
CA ARG A 301 -11.74 -20.02 10.10
C ARG A 301 -12.62 -20.21 8.86
N LYS A 302 -12.73 -21.45 8.36
CA LYS A 302 -13.61 -21.73 7.22
C LYS A 302 -15.08 -21.50 7.56
N LYS A 303 -15.49 -21.84 8.77
CA LYS A 303 -16.84 -21.55 9.25
C LYS A 303 -17.08 -20.05 9.38
N VAL A 304 -16.12 -19.31 9.94
CA VAL A 304 -16.18 -17.84 10.04
C VAL A 304 -16.29 -17.20 8.66
N MET A 305 -15.44 -17.61 7.71
CA MET A 305 -15.50 -17.11 6.34
C MET A 305 -16.84 -17.41 5.66
N GLN A 306 -17.38 -18.64 5.83
CA GLN A 306 -18.67 -19.03 5.27
C GLN A 306 -19.81 -18.15 5.83
N GLU A 307 -19.84 -17.96 7.14
CA GLU A 307 -20.83 -17.10 7.80
C GLU A 307 -20.72 -15.63 7.30
N MET A 308 -19.51 -15.16 7.03
CA MET A 308 -19.28 -13.82 6.43
C MET A 308 -19.80 -13.75 5.00
N ILE A 309 -19.52 -14.76 4.17
CA ILE A 309 -19.96 -14.80 2.77
C ILE A 309 -21.50 -14.79 2.67
N GLU A 310 -22.18 -15.46 3.59
CA GLU A 310 -23.64 -15.58 3.63
C GLU A 310 -24.35 -14.35 4.23
N ASN A 311 -23.62 -13.50 4.94
CA ASN A 311 -24.18 -12.32 5.58
C ASN A 311 -24.10 -11.09 4.68
N ASP A 312 -25.17 -10.81 3.94
CA ASP A 312 -25.23 -9.68 3.00
C ASP A 312 -25.02 -8.32 3.66
N ASP A 313 -25.38 -8.15 4.93
CA ASP A 313 -25.22 -6.88 5.65
C ASP A 313 -23.76 -6.44 5.79
N LEU A 314 -22.81 -7.41 5.78
CA LEU A 314 -21.39 -7.11 5.87
C LEU A 314 -20.81 -6.47 4.63
N TRP A 315 -21.46 -6.62 3.50
CA TRP A 315 -20.98 -6.16 2.21
C TRP A 315 -21.62 -4.83 1.78
N GLN A 316 -22.71 -4.42 2.44
CA GLN A 316 -23.45 -3.20 2.11
C GLN A 316 -22.75 -1.90 2.55
N PHE A 317 -21.95 -1.96 3.62
CA PHE A 317 -21.29 -0.79 4.22
C PHE A 317 -19.83 -0.57 3.82
N THR A 318 -19.30 -1.41 2.99
CA THR A 318 -17.93 -1.25 2.51
C THR A 318 -17.98 -0.32 1.31
N GLY A 319 -17.63 0.95 1.54
CA GLY A 319 -17.66 2.04 0.57
C GLY A 319 -17.39 1.58 -0.85
N GLY A 320 -18.44 1.30 -1.58
CA GLY A 320 -18.37 1.01 -3.00
C GLY A 320 -18.17 2.31 -3.76
N ILE A 321 -17.57 2.22 -4.93
CA ILE A 321 -17.80 3.21 -5.98
C ILE A 321 -19.31 3.47 -5.97
N ILE A 322 -19.73 4.68 -5.65
CA ILE A 322 -21.12 5.05 -5.88
C ILE A 322 -21.23 5.10 -7.40
N ASP A 323 -21.68 3.99 -8.00
CA ASP A 323 -22.14 3.99 -9.37
C ASP A 323 -23.33 4.96 -9.44
N ASN A 324 -23.03 6.23 -9.63
CA ASN A 324 -24.00 7.15 -10.13
C ASN A 324 -24.17 6.82 -11.62
N ALA A 325 -25.17 5.95 -11.87
CA ALA A 325 -25.74 5.77 -13.19
C ALA A 325 -26.31 7.09 -13.74
#